data_6c84b234d78ffe09bd8be35b9a65a61d
#
_entry.id   6c84b234d78ffe09bd8be35b9a65a61d
#
_cell.length_a   1.000
_cell.length_b   1.000
_cell.length_c   1.000
_cell.angle_alpha   90.00
_cell.angle_beta   90.00
_cell.angle_gamma   90.00
#
_symmetry.space_group_name_H-M   'P 1'
#
loop_
_entity.id
_entity.type
_entity.pdbx_description
1 polymer ?
#
loop_
_entity_poly.entity_id
_entity_poly.type
_entity_poly.pdbx_seq_one_letter_code
_entity_poly.pdbx_strand_id
1 'polypeptide(L)'
;MFSENLFEIIDSIFSWTKKTEKPTIDIIEKSANKITFLLYFLIIVLITEDLYLQKNKKMPIKILGIESSCDETSAAVISDSTVLSNIIANQDIHEKYGGVVPELVSRAHQVNIIPVVDMALKKAGINKKDLDAIAYTRGPGLLGSLLVGGSFAKSLSLSLNIPLIEVNHMQAHILAHFIEDNCDVKTEFPFLGVNISGGHTQIVYCRNYFDMEIIGETLDDSIGEAFDKCGKMLGLNYPAGPKINKLANEGNENKFNFSKPKVDGLNFSFSGLKTNCLLYTSDAADE
;
A
#
# COMPACT_ATOMS: atom_id res chain seq x y z
N MET A 1 -14.74 -3.99 -27.42
CA MET A 1 -13.38 -4.38 -27.87
C MET A 1 -12.30 -4.11 -26.83
N PHE A 2 -12.40 -3.08 -25.96
CA PHE A 2 -11.41 -2.81 -24.89
C PHE A 2 -11.72 -3.51 -23.56
N SER A 3 -12.97 -3.88 -23.27
CA SER A 3 -13.35 -4.55 -22.00
C SER A 3 -12.99 -6.04 -21.94
N GLU A 4 -12.90 -6.72 -23.09
CA GLU A 4 -12.42 -8.10 -23.17
C GLU A 4 -10.93 -8.20 -22.85
N ASN A 5 -10.15 -7.19 -23.23
CA ASN A 5 -8.70 -7.16 -23.01
C ASN A 5 -8.28 -7.02 -21.55
N LEU A 6 -9.12 -6.49 -20.66
CA LEU A 6 -8.69 -6.25 -19.27
C LEU A 6 -8.83 -7.50 -18.40
N PHE A 7 -9.86 -8.31 -18.62
CA PHE A 7 -9.93 -9.64 -18.02
C PHE A 7 -8.84 -10.55 -18.58
N GLU A 8 -8.52 -10.42 -19.88
CA GLU A 8 -7.38 -11.09 -20.47
C GLU A 8 -6.05 -10.57 -19.91
N ILE A 9 -5.93 -9.29 -19.55
CA ILE A 9 -4.76 -8.72 -18.87
C ILE A 9 -4.69 -9.25 -17.44
N ILE A 10 -5.80 -9.28 -16.71
CA ILE A 10 -5.86 -9.85 -15.35
C ILE A 10 -5.64 -11.38 -15.41
N ASP A 11 -6.29 -12.08 -16.30
CA ASP A 11 -6.04 -13.51 -16.55
C ASP A 11 -4.63 -13.76 -17.11
N SER A 12 -4.08 -12.84 -17.89
CA SER A 12 -2.71 -12.88 -18.39
C SER A 12 -1.70 -12.56 -17.28
N ILE A 13 -2.01 -11.65 -16.36
CA ILE A 13 -1.23 -11.40 -15.14
C ILE A 13 -1.30 -12.65 -14.25
N PHE A 14 -2.47 -13.24 -14.03
CA PHE A 14 -2.63 -14.50 -13.29
C PHE A 14 -2.02 -15.71 -14.02
N SER A 15 -2.09 -15.78 -15.35
CA SER A 15 -1.50 -16.87 -16.12
C SER A 15 0.01 -16.70 -16.30
N TRP A 16 0.53 -15.48 -16.36
CA TRP A 16 1.95 -15.17 -16.38
C TRP A 16 2.60 -15.53 -15.04
N THR A 17 1.89 -15.32 -13.92
CA THR A 17 2.35 -15.76 -12.59
C THR A 17 2.38 -17.28 -12.45
N LYS A 18 1.58 -18.04 -13.21
CA LYS A 18 1.64 -19.51 -13.29
C LYS A 18 2.79 -20.03 -14.16
N LYS A 19 3.28 -19.25 -15.14
CA LYS A 19 4.35 -19.65 -16.09
C LYS A 19 5.76 -19.35 -15.62
N THR A 20 5.94 -18.39 -14.73
CA THR A 20 7.23 -18.11 -14.10
C THR A 20 7.25 -18.78 -12.75
N GLU A 21 7.98 -19.88 -12.64
CA GLU A 21 8.32 -20.52 -11.36
C GLU A 21 9.15 -19.57 -10.50
N LYS A 22 8.55 -18.56 -9.92
CA LYS A 22 8.96 -17.62 -8.83
C LYS A 22 8.35 -16.23 -9.06
N PRO A 23 8.20 -15.39 -8.12
CA PRO A 23 7.56 -15.31 -6.80
C PRO A 23 6.58 -14.14 -6.73
N THR A 24 5.36 -14.30 -7.17
CA THR A 24 4.34 -13.22 -7.07
C THR A 24 3.86 -13.04 -5.63
N ILE A 25 3.93 -14.09 -4.81
CA ILE A 25 3.56 -14.05 -3.38
C ILE A 25 4.61 -13.25 -2.60
N ASP A 26 5.89 -13.40 -2.91
CA ASP A 26 6.98 -12.59 -2.35
C ASP A 26 6.85 -11.10 -2.69
N ILE A 27 6.26 -10.76 -3.83
CA ILE A 27 6.03 -9.36 -4.23
C ILE A 27 4.86 -8.77 -3.43
N ILE A 28 3.79 -9.52 -3.17
CA ILE A 28 2.64 -9.05 -2.37
C ILE A 28 2.98 -9.00 -0.88
N GLU A 29 3.65 -10.00 -0.31
CA GLU A 29 4.15 -9.94 1.08
C GLU A 29 5.27 -8.90 1.25
N LYS A 30 6.18 -8.79 0.28
CA LYS A 30 7.18 -7.71 0.26
C LYS A 30 6.54 -6.36 0.02
N SER A 31 5.43 -6.23 -0.72
CA SER A 31 4.74 -4.97 -0.88
C SER A 31 4.04 -4.53 0.39
N ALA A 32 3.38 -5.41 1.14
CA ALA A 32 2.81 -5.07 2.44
C ALA A 32 3.89 -4.56 3.41
N ASN A 33 5.05 -5.20 3.46
CA ASN A 33 6.22 -4.71 4.19
C ASN A 33 6.90 -3.49 3.54
N LYS A 34 6.63 -3.22 2.26
CA LYS A 34 7.14 -2.07 1.49
C LYS A 34 6.30 -0.81 1.64
N ILE A 35 5.04 -0.90 2.11
CA ILE A 35 4.14 0.27 2.20
C ILE A 35 4.76 1.42 2.99
N THR A 36 5.46 1.12 4.06
CA THR A 36 6.21 2.12 4.83
C THR A 36 7.41 2.69 4.07
N PHE A 37 7.97 1.91 3.18
CA PHE A 37 9.03 2.30 2.27
C PHE A 37 8.56 3.33 1.21
N LEU A 38 7.29 3.29 0.87
CA LEU A 38 6.72 4.01 -0.24
C LEU A 38 6.67 5.53 -0.08
N LEU A 39 6.48 5.96 1.15
CA LEU A 39 6.45 7.39 1.48
C LEU A 39 7.73 8.12 1.08
N TYR A 40 8.82 7.39 0.92
CA TYR A 40 10.16 7.94 0.87
C TYR A 40 10.63 8.34 -0.50
N PHE A 41 10.27 7.57 -1.51
CA PHE A 41 10.80 7.83 -2.85
C PHE A 41 10.19 9.08 -3.49
N LEU A 42 8.88 9.30 -3.31
CA LEU A 42 8.23 10.52 -3.79
C LEU A 42 8.85 11.77 -3.17
N ILE A 43 9.25 11.66 -1.91
CA ILE A 43 9.88 12.72 -1.14
C ILE A 43 11.27 13.04 -1.67
N ILE A 44 12.06 12.04 -2.01
CA ILE A 44 13.41 12.23 -2.52
C ILE A 44 13.37 13.03 -3.81
N VAL A 45 12.51 12.69 -4.73
CA VAL A 45 12.42 13.36 -6.04
C VAL A 45 11.92 14.80 -5.91
N LEU A 46 10.91 15.02 -5.04
CA LEU A 46 10.37 16.37 -4.81
C LEU A 46 11.32 17.32 -4.09
N ILE A 47 12.13 16.81 -3.17
CA ILE A 47 13.02 17.64 -2.35
C ILE A 47 14.39 17.78 -3.00
N THR A 48 14.85 16.78 -3.77
CA THR A 48 16.16 16.88 -4.42
C THR A 48 16.21 18.01 -5.45
N GLU A 49 15.10 18.35 -6.10
CA GLU A 49 15.08 19.53 -6.98
C GLU A 49 15.09 20.84 -6.18
N ASP A 50 14.28 20.99 -5.12
CA ASP A 50 14.19 22.24 -4.35
C ASP A 50 15.30 22.39 -3.29
N LEU A 51 15.67 21.34 -2.57
CA LEU A 51 16.74 21.37 -1.57
C LEU A 51 18.14 21.27 -2.19
N TYR A 52 18.28 20.61 -3.35
CA TYR A 52 19.53 20.55 -4.10
C TYR A 52 19.92 21.95 -4.62
N LEU A 53 18.94 22.77 -4.95
CA LEU A 53 19.16 24.18 -5.32
C LEU A 53 19.55 25.08 -4.13
N GLN A 54 19.21 24.68 -2.90
CA GLN A 54 19.53 25.45 -1.68
C GLN A 54 20.82 25.01 -0.97
N LYS A 55 21.24 23.74 -1.09
CA LYS A 55 22.46 23.20 -0.47
C LYS A 55 23.57 23.01 -1.50
N ASN A 56 24.44 24.00 -1.65
CA ASN A 56 25.73 23.86 -2.36
C ASN A 56 26.71 22.89 -1.68
N LYS A 57 26.23 21.78 -1.06
CA LYS A 57 27.06 20.78 -0.37
C LYS A 57 26.65 19.37 -0.78
N LYS A 58 27.62 18.58 -1.22
CA LYS A 58 27.61 17.12 -1.49
C LYS A 58 27.35 16.25 -0.23
N MET A 59 26.40 16.60 0.62
CA MET A 59 26.02 15.78 1.77
C MET A 59 24.70 15.06 1.45
N PRO A 60 24.59 13.77 1.73
CA PRO A 60 23.35 13.03 1.49
C PRO A 60 22.20 13.61 2.32
N ILE A 61 21.02 13.75 1.68
CA ILE A 61 19.82 14.29 2.32
C ILE A 61 19.14 13.18 3.12
N LYS A 62 18.91 13.42 4.41
CA LYS A 62 18.29 12.48 5.33
C LYS A 62 16.85 12.86 5.64
N ILE A 63 15.93 11.98 5.38
CA ILE A 63 14.50 12.22 5.58
C ILE A 63 13.91 11.14 6.49
N LEU A 64 13.13 11.59 7.48
CA LEU A 64 12.26 10.73 8.28
C LEU A 64 10.87 10.75 7.67
N GLY A 65 10.34 9.61 7.28
CA GLY A 65 8.96 9.51 6.90
C GLY A 65 8.13 8.77 7.93
N ILE A 66 6.85 9.11 7.97
CA ILE A 66 5.87 8.63 8.94
C ILE A 66 4.61 8.22 8.20
N GLU A 67 4.22 6.95 8.40
CA GLU A 67 2.99 6.38 7.85
C GLU A 67 2.04 5.98 8.98
N SER A 68 0.81 6.43 8.89
CA SER A 68 -0.26 6.10 9.85
C SER A 68 -1.65 6.11 9.20
N SER A 69 -1.77 5.82 7.91
CA SER A 69 -3.03 6.00 7.17
C SER A 69 -4.11 4.97 7.49
N CYS A 70 -3.73 3.77 7.93
CA CYS A 70 -4.66 2.68 8.23
C CYS A 70 -4.35 2.08 9.61
N ASP A 71 -3.96 0.81 9.67
CA ASP A 71 -3.78 0.04 10.90
C ASP A 71 -2.33 -0.04 11.38
N GLU A 72 -1.36 0.12 10.50
CA GLU A 72 0.06 0.06 10.84
C GLU A 72 0.65 1.43 11.17
N THR A 73 1.40 1.53 12.28
CA THR A 73 2.23 2.69 12.56
C THR A 73 3.63 2.43 12.09
N SER A 74 4.14 3.23 11.18
CA SER A 74 5.46 2.99 10.63
C SER A 74 6.29 4.25 10.51
N ALA A 75 7.62 4.06 10.66
CA ALA A 75 8.59 5.10 10.37
C ALA A 75 9.85 4.51 9.74
N ALA A 76 10.45 5.24 8.82
CA ALA A 76 11.71 4.87 8.25
C ALA A 76 12.60 6.10 8.02
N VAL A 77 13.87 5.86 7.91
CA VAL A 77 14.87 6.88 7.60
C VAL A 77 15.54 6.52 6.29
N ILE A 78 15.64 7.50 5.42
CA ILE A 78 16.37 7.37 4.16
C ILE A 78 17.50 8.40 4.07
N SER A 79 18.48 8.06 3.28
CA SER A 79 19.59 8.92 2.89
C SER A 79 19.71 8.88 1.37
N ASP A 80 19.34 9.96 0.70
CA ASP A 80 19.12 10.00 -0.76
C ASP A 80 18.19 8.86 -1.21
N SER A 81 18.65 7.92 -2.05
CA SER A 81 17.88 6.74 -2.50
C SER A 81 18.03 5.51 -1.59
N THR A 82 18.86 5.58 -0.54
CA THR A 82 19.15 4.43 0.31
C THR A 82 18.29 4.42 1.56
N VAL A 83 17.66 3.28 1.85
CA VAL A 83 16.91 3.07 3.09
C VAL A 83 17.85 2.66 4.21
N LEU A 84 17.99 3.53 5.22
CA LEU A 84 18.78 3.26 6.40
C LEU A 84 18.03 2.44 7.44
N SER A 85 16.74 2.67 7.57
CA SER A 85 15.87 1.92 8.49
C SER A 85 14.42 1.94 8.04
N ASN A 86 13.69 0.87 8.39
CA ASN A 86 12.25 0.77 8.28
C ASN A 86 11.72 0.00 9.49
N ILE A 87 10.80 0.61 10.23
CA ILE A 87 10.20 0.07 11.46
C ILE A 87 8.68 0.11 11.29
N ILE A 88 8.04 -1.01 11.55
CA ILE A 88 6.60 -1.18 11.45
C ILE A 88 6.11 -1.76 12.78
N ALA A 89 5.10 -1.14 13.37
CA ALA A 89 4.36 -1.69 14.50
C ALA A 89 2.98 -2.13 14.02
N ASN A 90 2.78 -3.45 14.00
CA ASN A 90 1.52 -4.06 13.64
C ASN A 90 0.51 -3.95 14.79
N GLN A 91 -0.77 -4.01 14.44
CA GLN A 91 -1.88 -4.00 15.39
C GLN A 91 -2.66 -5.31 15.29
N ASP A 92 -2.26 -6.33 16.06
CA ASP A 92 -2.90 -7.66 16.08
C ASP A 92 -4.35 -7.64 16.61
N ILE A 93 -4.77 -6.49 17.14
CA ILE A 93 -6.12 -6.34 17.72
C ILE A 93 -7.22 -6.51 16.67
N HIS A 94 -6.94 -6.20 15.42
CA HIS A 94 -7.92 -6.24 14.32
C HIS A 94 -8.36 -7.66 13.95
N GLU A 95 -7.50 -8.66 14.15
CA GLU A 95 -7.86 -10.06 13.95
C GLU A 95 -9.02 -10.47 14.86
N LYS A 96 -9.05 -9.97 16.09
CA LYS A 96 -10.10 -10.30 17.09
C LYS A 96 -11.47 -9.71 16.72
N TYR A 97 -11.50 -8.61 15.98
CA TYR A 97 -12.74 -7.93 15.57
C TYR A 97 -13.16 -8.26 14.14
N GLY A 98 -12.35 -9.05 13.41
CA GLY A 98 -12.62 -9.44 12.02
C GLY A 98 -12.56 -8.27 11.04
N GLY A 99 -11.74 -7.26 11.35
CA GLY A 99 -11.52 -6.08 10.53
C GLY A 99 -11.07 -4.86 11.34
N VAL A 100 -10.80 -3.78 10.65
CA VAL A 100 -10.27 -2.53 11.22
C VAL A 100 -11.34 -1.79 12.02
N VAL A 101 -11.02 -1.41 13.27
CA VAL A 101 -11.86 -0.58 14.15
C VAL A 101 -11.20 0.81 14.28
N PRO A 102 -11.70 1.86 13.61
CA PRO A 102 -11.00 3.14 13.45
C PRO A 102 -10.58 3.82 14.75
N GLU A 103 -11.40 3.75 15.81
CA GLU A 103 -11.07 4.35 17.10
C GLU A 103 -9.90 3.63 17.80
N LEU A 104 -9.88 2.30 17.78
CA LEU A 104 -8.80 1.51 18.35
C LEU A 104 -7.49 1.72 17.60
N VAL A 105 -7.58 1.81 16.28
CA VAL A 105 -6.44 2.13 15.40
C VAL A 105 -5.81 3.46 15.80
N SER A 106 -6.60 4.51 15.89
CA SER A 106 -6.11 5.85 16.24
C SER A 106 -5.42 5.88 17.60
N ARG A 107 -5.96 5.17 18.59
CA ARG A 107 -5.34 5.05 19.92
C ARG A 107 -4.02 4.27 19.87
N ALA A 108 -3.96 3.21 19.06
CA ALA A 108 -2.73 2.44 18.89
C ALA A 108 -1.63 3.28 18.23
N HIS A 109 -1.97 4.10 17.22
CA HIS A 109 -1.02 5.05 16.63
C HIS A 109 -0.45 6.02 17.67
N GLN A 110 -1.28 6.56 18.57
CA GLN A 110 -0.82 7.45 19.64
C GLN A 110 0.24 6.79 20.55
N VAL A 111 0.06 5.50 20.84
CA VAL A 111 0.99 4.73 21.67
C VAL A 111 2.27 4.39 20.91
N ASN A 112 2.14 4.02 19.63
CA ASN A 112 3.23 3.45 18.84
C ASN A 112 4.14 4.48 18.17
N ILE A 113 3.64 5.68 17.86
CA ILE A 113 4.36 6.61 16.98
C ILE A 113 5.72 7.04 17.54
N ILE A 114 5.82 7.32 18.84
CA ILE A 114 7.07 7.73 19.47
C ILE A 114 8.09 6.58 19.49
N PRO A 115 7.76 5.38 20.00
CA PRO A 115 8.67 4.24 19.96
C PRO A 115 9.14 3.87 18.55
N VAL A 116 8.23 3.89 17.57
CA VAL A 116 8.53 3.52 16.19
C VAL A 116 9.53 4.52 15.57
N VAL A 117 9.31 5.81 15.75
CA VAL A 117 10.24 6.86 15.27
C VAL A 117 11.59 6.78 15.98
N ASP A 118 11.61 6.58 17.29
CA ASP A 118 12.85 6.42 18.05
C ASP A 118 13.66 5.20 17.57
N MET A 119 12.98 4.07 17.37
CA MET A 119 13.62 2.87 16.82
C MET A 119 14.13 3.08 15.40
N ALA A 120 13.40 3.79 14.55
CA ALA A 120 13.83 4.08 13.19
C ALA A 120 15.11 4.90 13.17
N LEU A 121 15.19 5.97 13.98
CA LEU A 121 16.41 6.79 14.12
C LEU A 121 17.59 5.98 14.67
N LYS A 122 17.37 5.19 15.73
CA LYS A 122 18.41 4.33 16.32
C LYS A 122 18.94 3.31 15.35
N LYS A 123 18.05 2.62 14.62
CA LYS A 123 18.46 1.61 13.62
C LYS A 123 19.19 2.24 12.44
N ALA A 124 18.84 3.46 12.06
CA ALA A 124 19.54 4.24 11.05
C ALA A 124 20.91 4.77 11.53
N GLY A 125 21.18 4.74 12.82
CA GLY A 125 22.42 5.26 13.41
C GLY A 125 22.54 6.79 13.32
N ILE A 126 21.43 7.53 13.29
CA ILE A 126 21.40 8.97 13.17
C ILE A 126 20.67 9.64 14.34
N ASN A 127 21.04 10.90 14.61
CA ASN A 127 20.32 11.73 15.56
C ASN A 127 19.19 12.48 14.84
N LYS A 128 18.09 12.80 15.53
CA LYS A 128 16.99 13.61 14.97
C LYS A 128 17.44 14.98 14.43
N LYS A 129 18.54 15.53 14.95
CA LYS A 129 19.12 16.80 14.47
C LYS A 129 19.84 16.67 13.12
N ASP A 130 20.13 15.43 12.70
CA ASP A 130 20.78 15.15 11.42
C ASP A 130 19.77 15.03 10.28
N LEU A 131 18.47 15.12 10.58
CA LEU A 131 17.40 15.09 9.59
C LEU A 131 17.35 16.42 8.82
N ASP A 132 17.16 16.32 7.52
CA ASP A 132 16.98 17.46 6.62
C ASP A 132 15.50 17.76 6.35
N ALA A 133 14.61 16.77 6.45
CA ALA A 133 13.18 16.95 6.30
C ALA A 133 12.38 15.84 7.03
N ILE A 134 11.08 16.10 7.23
CA ILE A 134 10.11 15.12 7.70
C ILE A 134 9.02 14.99 6.65
N ALA A 135 8.66 13.76 6.35
CA ALA A 135 7.57 13.42 5.48
C ALA A 135 6.48 12.65 6.21
N TYR A 136 5.23 12.86 5.81
CA TYR A 136 4.12 12.14 6.40
C TYR A 136 3.00 11.90 5.39
N THR A 137 2.24 10.84 5.61
CA THR A 137 1.06 10.56 4.80
C THR A 137 -0.05 11.55 5.14
N ARG A 138 -0.41 12.39 4.14
CA ARG A 138 -1.55 13.29 4.23
C ARG A 138 -2.87 12.55 4.06
N GLY A 139 -2.89 11.51 3.27
CA GLY A 139 -4.06 10.71 2.88
C GLY A 139 -3.93 10.15 1.46
N PRO A 140 -4.96 9.39 1.03
CA PRO A 140 -6.14 8.97 1.78
C PRO A 140 -5.84 8.00 2.93
N GLY A 141 -6.81 7.86 3.85
CA GLY A 141 -6.71 6.95 4.99
C GLY A 141 -7.76 7.27 6.08
N LEU A 142 -7.69 6.57 7.20
CA LEU A 142 -8.57 6.80 8.34
C LEU A 142 -8.24 8.13 9.02
N LEU A 143 -9.25 9.01 9.14
CA LEU A 143 -9.05 10.39 9.61
C LEU A 143 -8.32 10.46 10.96
N GLY A 144 -8.73 9.65 11.95
CA GLY A 144 -8.09 9.64 13.27
C GLY A 144 -6.63 9.20 13.23
N SER A 145 -6.32 8.23 12.41
CA SER A 145 -4.96 7.72 12.19
C SER A 145 -4.07 8.77 11.50
N LEU A 146 -4.57 9.38 10.43
CA LEU A 146 -3.88 10.47 9.71
C LEU A 146 -3.61 11.68 10.62
N LEU A 147 -4.56 12.03 11.50
CA LEU A 147 -4.39 13.13 12.45
C LEU A 147 -3.26 12.85 13.45
N VAL A 148 -3.08 11.62 13.91
CA VAL A 148 -1.98 11.26 14.82
C VAL A 148 -0.64 11.44 14.13
N GLY A 149 -0.42 10.80 12.98
CA GLY A 149 0.85 10.91 12.24
C GLY A 149 1.14 12.32 11.77
N GLY A 150 0.14 13.01 11.20
CA GLY A 150 0.27 14.38 10.74
C GLY A 150 0.58 15.37 11.86
N SER A 151 -0.07 15.26 13.02
CA SER A 151 0.19 16.13 14.17
C SER A 151 1.60 15.90 14.74
N PHE A 152 2.02 14.64 14.84
CA PHE A 152 3.37 14.30 15.28
C PHE A 152 4.43 14.84 14.31
N ALA A 153 4.27 14.60 13.02
CA ALA A 153 5.19 15.07 11.97
C ALA A 153 5.33 16.60 11.97
N LYS A 154 4.19 17.32 12.03
CA LYS A 154 4.15 18.79 12.11
C LYS A 154 4.86 19.31 13.34
N SER A 155 4.62 18.71 14.50
CA SER A 155 5.26 19.11 15.76
C SER A 155 6.77 18.88 15.74
N LEU A 156 7.20 17.75 15.19
CA LEU A 156 8.62 17.41 15.08
C LEU A 156 9.34 18.32 14.07
N SER A 157 8.75 18.56 12.90
CA SER A 157 9.26 19.50 11.89
C SER A 157 9.44 20.91 12.47
N LEU A 158 8.42 21.39 13.18
CA LEU A 158 8.47 22.71 13.83
C LEU A 158 9.58 22.80 14.89
N SER A 159 9.70 21.76 15.71
CA SER A 159 10.71 21.71 16.79
C SER A 159 12.15 21.65 16.28
N LEU A 160 12.37 21.04 15.13
CA LEU A 160 13.66 20.91 14.49
C LEU A 160 13.94 22.03 13.48
N ASN A 161 12.93 22.84 13.16
CA ASN A 161 12.99 23.88 12.13
C ASN A 161 13.48 23.34 10.78
N ILE A 162 12.88 22.22 10.33
CA ILE A 162 13.17 21.57 9.05
C ILE A 162 11.89 21.41 8.22
N PRO A 163 11.97 21.31 6.89
CA PRO A 163 10.82 21.16 6.01
C PRO A 163 9.91 19.99 6.39
N LEU A 164 8.60 20.20 6.18
CA LEU A 164 7.58 19.18 6.28
C LEU A 164 7.00 18.88 4.89
N ILE A 165 6.85 17.60 4.55
CA ILE A 165 6.45 17.15 3.23
C ILE A 165 5.21 16.28 3.33
N GLU A 166 4.19 16.68 2.59
CA GLU A 166 2.95 15.93 2.49
C GLU A 166 3.04 14.89 1.38
N VAL A 167 2.65 13.64 1.68
CA VAL A 167 2.69 12.53 0.72
C VAL A 167 1.31 11.94 0.53
N ASN A 168 0.93 11.72 -0.72
CA ASN A 168 -0.27 10.99 -1.06
C ASN A 168 0.00 9.47 -0.97
N HIS A 169 -0.77 8.77 -0.14
CA HIS A 169 -0.66 7.35 0.12
C HIS A 169 -0.70 6.48 -1.15
N MET A 170 -1.61 6.79 -2.08
CA MET A 170 -1.80 6.00 -3.30
C MET A 170 -0.65 6.21 -4.31
N GLN A 171 -0.17 7.45 -4.44
CA GLN A 171 1.01 7.74 -5.26
C GLN A 171 2.26 7.08 -4.68
N ALA A 172 2.38 7.07 -3.36
CA ALA A 172 3.44 6.38 -2.68
C ALA A 172 3.48 4.89 -3.04
N HIS A 173 2.34 4.18 -3.03
CA HIS A 173 2.26 2.77 -3.47
C HIS A 173 2.84 2.55 -4.87
N ILE A 174 2.51 3.41 -5.82
CA ILE A 174 2.98 3.30 -7.21
C ILE A 174 4.48 3.57 -7.29
N LEU A 175 4.96 4.61 -6.61
CA LEU A 175 6.36 5.02 -6.67
C LEU A 175 7.32 4.10 -5.89
N ALA A 176 6.80 3.14 -5.11
CA ALA A 176 7.62 2.10 -4.49
C ALA A 176 8.47 1.30 -5.46
N HIS A 177 8.04 1.21 -6.70
CA HIS A 177 8.79 0.49 -7.74
C HIS A 177 10.12 1.15 -8.12
N PHE A 178 10.34 2.40 -7.71
CA PHE A 178 11.62 3.10 -7.91
C PHE A 178 12.61 2.92 -6.76
N ILE A 179 12.23 2.22 -5.68
CA ILE A 179 13.16 1.89 -4.60
C ILE A 179 14.20 0.93 -5.15
N GLU A 180 15.48 1.29 -4.96
CA GLU A 180 16.60 0.43 -5.31
C GLU A 180 16.67 -0.73 -4.32
N ASP A 181 15.95 -1.79 -4.62
CA ASP A 181 16.15 -3.11 -4.05
C ASP A 181 16.82 -3.99 -5.12
N ASN A 182 17.37 -5.12 -4.74
CA ASN A 182 18.05 -6.06 -5.65
C ASN A 182 17.10 -6.65 -6.73
N CYS A 183 16.23 -5.84 -7.31
CA CYS A 183 15.30 -6.21 -8.36
C CYS A 183 15.93 -5.89 -9.72
N ASP A 184 16.02 -6.89 -10.59
CA ASP A 184 16.62 -6.76 -11.92
C ASP A 184 15.79 -5.90 -12.89
N VAL A 185 14.55 -5.56 -12.54
CA VAL A 185 13.62 -4.79 -13.36
C VAL A 185 13.61 -3.34 -12.92
N LYS A 186 14.11 -2.45 -13.79
CA LYS A 186 14.02 -1.00 -13.59
C LYS A 186 12.70 -0.48 -14.15
N THR A 187 11.98 0.28 -13.32
CA THR A 187 10.77 0.98 -13.76
C THR A 187 11.16 2.25 -14.52
N GLU A 188 10.60 2.45 -15.71
CA GLU A 188 10.82 3.64 -16.53
C GLU A 188 9.48 4.27 -16.89
N PHE A 189 9.44 5.59 -16.99
CA PHE A 189 8.25 6.32 -17.44
C PHE A 189 8.13 6.34 -18.97
N PRO A 190 6.91 6.34 -19.54
CA PRO A 190 5.63 6.18 -18.85
C PRO A 190 5.31 4.70 -18.55
N PHE A 191 4.53 4.44 -17.49
CA PHE A 191 4.08 3.08 -17.17
C PHE A 191 2.64 3.07 -16.62
N LEU A 192 2.05 1.88 -16.53
CA LEU A 192 0.77 1.64 -15.85
C LEU A 192 1.04 1.06 -14.46
N GLY A 193 0.65 1.80 -13.43
CA GLY A 193 0.64 1.33 -12.06
C GLY A 193 -0.71 0.72 -11.71
N VAL A 194 -0.72 -0.45 -11.05
CA VAL A 194 -1.94 -1.08 -10.55
C VAL A 194 -1.87 -1.15 -9.03
N ASN A 195 -2.75 -0.41 -8.35
CA ASN A 195 -2.91 -0.49 -6.92
C ASN A 195 -3.98 -1.54 -6.57
N ILE A 196 -3.59 -2.56 -5.81
CA ILE A 196 -4.47 -3.60 -5.31
C ILE A 196 -4.28 -3.69 -3.79
N SER A 197 -5.28 -3.26 -3.03
CA SER A 197 -5.22 -3.25 -1.58
C SER A 197 -6.58 -3.56 -0.95
N GLY A 198 -6.65 -3.58 0.38
CA GLY A 198 -7.89 -3.69 1.14
C GLY A 198 -8.82 -2.48 1.00
N GLY A 199 -8.27 -1.30 0.69
CA GLY A 199 -9.05 -0.06 0.57
C GLY A 199 -9.22 0.45 -0.85
N HIS A 200 -8.34 0.09 -1.78
CA HIS A 200 -8.31 0.67 -3.12
C HIS A 200 -7.98 -0.36 -4.21
N THR A 201 -8.61 -0.21 -5.35
CA THR A 201 -8.25 -0.91 -6.59
C THR A 201 -8.31 0.08 -7.73
N GLN A 202 -7.14 0.42 -8.30
CA GLN A 202 -7.00 1.47 -9.29
C GLN A 202 -5.95 1.11 -10.34
N ILE A 203 -6.18 1.54 -11.58
CA ILE A 203 -5.18 1.60 -12.65
C ILE A 203 -4.80 3.07 -12.84
N VAL A 204 -3.51 3.33 -12.76
CA VAL A 204 -2.97 4.69 -12.86
C VAL A 204 -1.97 4.76 -14.00
N TYR A 205 -2.16 5.70 -14.90
CA TYR A 205 -1.19 6.03 -15.94
C TYR A 205 -0.19 7.04 -15.40
N CYS A 206 1.06 6.64 -15.30
CA CYS A 206 2.14 7.43 -14.75
C CYS A 206 3.03 7.95 -15.88
N ARG A 207 2.95 9.25 -16.17
CA ARG A 207 3.78 9.91 -17.19
C ARG A 207 5.13 10.35 -16.63
N ASN A 208 5.13 10.76 -15.37
CA ASN A 208 6.32 11.08 -14.57
C ASN A 208 5.98 11.02 -13.08
N TYR A 209 6.90 11.39 -12.20
CA TYR A 209 6.71 11.34 -10.74
C TYR A 209 5.54 12.18 -10.22
N PHE A 210 5.13 13.23 -10.94
CA PHE A 210 4.12 14.20 -10.52
C PHE A 210 2.87 14.18 -11.39
N ASP A 211 2.93 13.54 -12.56
CA ASP A 211 1.83 13.45 -13.52
C ASP A 211 1.31 12.01 -13.55
N MET A 212 0.30 11.77 -12.74
CA MET A 212 -0.36 10.49 -12.57
C MET A 212 -1.87 10.66 -12.75
N GLU A 213 -2.46 9.87 -13.61
CA GLU A 213 -3.87 9.91 -13.96
C GLU A 213 -4.53 8.56 -13.65
N ILE A 214 -5.59 8.56 -12.86
CA ILE A 214 -6.41 7.37 -12.63
C ILE A 214 -7.24 7.14 -13.88
N ILE A 215 -6.98 6.04 -14.60
CA ILE A 215 -7.68 5.68 -15.82
C ILE A 215 -8.72 4.58 -15.62
N GLY A 216 -8.72 3.94 -14.44
CA GLY A 216 -9.72 2.95 -14.03
C GLY A 216 -9.68 2.75 -12.52
N GLU A 217 -10.84 2.57 -11.92
CA GLU A 217 -10.97 2.31 -10.49
C GLU A 217 -12.17 1.42 -10.17
N THR A 218 -12.20 0.86 -8.97
CA THR A 218 -13.39 0.13 -8.52
C THR A 218 -14.54 1.10 -8.24
N LEU A 219 -15.74 0.69 -8.69
CA LEU A 219 -16.98 1.46 -8.47
C LEU A 219 -17.69 1.08 -7.17
N ASP A 220 -17.22 0.02 -6.51
CA ASP A 220 -17.79 -0.52 -5.27
C ASP A 220 -16.68 -1.04 -4.33
N ASP A 221 -16.75 -2.30 -3.90
CA ASP A 221 -15.74 -2.88 -3.02
C ASP A 221 -14.35 -2.88 -3.72
N SER A 222 -13.27 -2.68 -2.97
CA SER A 222 -11.93 -3.00 -3.47
C SER A 222 -11.75 -4.52 -3.59
N ILE A 223 -10.78 -4.97 -4.37
CA ILE A 223 -10.53 -6.41 -4.53
C ILE A 223 -10.12 -7.06 -3.21
N GLY A 224 -9.29 -6.40 -2.40
CA GLY A 224 -8.88 -6.92 -1.09
C GLY A 224 -10.08 -7.02 -0.12
N GLU A 225 -10.93 -6.00 -0.10
CA GLU A 225 -12.16 -6.01 0.70
C GLU A 225 -13.12 -7.12 0.23
N ALA A 226 -13.24 -7.34 -1.08
CA ALA A 226 -14.04 -8.43 -1.62
C ALA A 226 -13.50 -9.79 -1.18
N PHE A 227 -12.17 -9.99 -1.18
CA PHE A 227 -11.55 -11.21 -0.65
C PHE A 227 -11.82 -11.40 0.84
N ASP A 228 -11.71 -10.37 1.65
CA ASP A 228 -11.96 -10.46 3.09
C ASP A 228 -13.44 -10.78 3.38
N LYS A 229 -14.36 -10.16 2.65
CA LYS A 229 -15.79 -10.45 2.76
C LYS A 229 -16.15 -11.88 2.34
N CYS A 230 -15.61 -12.34 1.21
CA CYS A 230 -15.80 -13.73 0.76
C CYS A 230 -15.15 -14.72 1.71
N GLY A 231 -13.94 -14.44 2.19
CA GLY A 231 -13.24 -15.27 3.15
C GLY A 231 -14.01 -15.43 4.47
N LYS A 232 -14.60 -14.34 4.96
CA LYS A 232 -15.47 -14.40 6.14
C LYS A 232 -16.69 -15.32 5.93
N MET A 233 -17.31 -15.31 4.75
CA MET A 233 -18.41 -16.24 4.39
C MET A 233 -17.93 -17.69 4.36
N LEU A 234 -16.68 -17.93 3.97
CA LEU A 234 -16.04 -19.25 3.95
C LEU A 234 -15.47 -19.68 5.32
N GLY A 235 -15.68 -18.89 6.38
CA GLY A 235 -15.16 -19.18 7.72
C GLY A 235 -13.66 -18.93 7.90
N LEU A 236 -13.03 -18.17 7.00
CA LEU A 236 -11.63 -17.80 7.11
C LEU A 236 -11.45 -16.56 7.99
N ASN A 237 -10.39 -16.54 8.79
CA ASN A 237 -10.04 -15.37 9.62
C ASN A 237 -9.44 -14.25 8.77
N TYR A 238 -9.61 -13.01 9.21
CA TYR A 238 -8.98 -11.81 8.66
C TYR A 238 -7.44 -11.82 8.89
N PRO A 239 -6.61 -11.34 7.95
CA PRO A 239 -6.95 -11.04 6.56
C PRO A 239 -7.14 -12.33 5.74
N ALA A 240 -8.16 -12.36 4.87
CA ALA A 240 -8.53 -13.58 4.16
C ALA A 240 -7.81 -13.73 2.80
N GLY A 241 -7.36 -12.64 2.19
CA GLY A 241 -6.72 -12.67 0.87
C GLY A 241 -5.58 -13.70 0.75
N PRO A 242 -4.54 -13.68 1.61
CA PRO A 242 -3.45 -14.67 1.56
C PRO A 242 -3.93 -16.12 1.78
N LYS A 243 -4.95 -16.32 2.62
CA LYS A 243 -5.52 -17.64 2.90
C LYS A 243 -6.28 -18.20 1.70
N ILE A 244 -7.10 -17.35 1.07
CA ILE A 244 -7.82 -17.71 -0.17
C ILE A 244 -6.82 -18.05 -1.27
N ASN A 245 -5.76 -17.25 -1.45
CA ASN A 245 -4.74 -17.52 -2.45
C ASN A 245 -4.07 -18.89 -2.23
N LYS A 246 -3.75 -19.24 -0.98
CA LYS A 246 -3.18 -20.56 -0.66
C LYS A 246 -4.15 -21.70 -1.01
N LEU A 247 -5.42 -21.59 -0.63
CA LEU A 247 -6.45 -22.59 -0.90
C LEU A 247 -6.77 -22.69 -2.40
N ALA A 248 -6.73 -21.59 -3.13
CA ALA A 248 -6.99 -21.56 -4.57
C ALA A 248 -5.94 -22.36 -5.36
N ASN A 249 -4.70 -22.43 -4.88
CA ASN A 249 -3.67 -23.25 -5.52
C ASN A 249 -3.96 -24.77 -5.46
N GLU A 250 -4.80 -25.20 -4.52
CA GLU A 250 -5.23 -26.59 -4.32
C GLU A 250 -6.61 -26.83 -4.93
N GLY A 251 -7.31 -25.77 -5.38
CA GLY A 251 -8.66 -25.79 -5.91
C GLY A 251 -8.77 -26.05 -7.41
N ASN A 252 -10.01 -26.18 -7.87
CA ASN A 252 -10.33 -26.25 -9.30
C ASN A 252 -10.99 -24.93 -9.73
N GLU A 253 -10.28 -24.12 -10.51
CA GLU A 253 -10.71 -22.80 -10.98
C GLU A 253 -11.96 -22.83 -11.88
N ASN A 254 -12.27 -23.99 -12.47
CA ASN A 254 -13.41 -24.16 -13.38
C ASN A 254 -14.65 -24.75 -12.68
N LYS A 255 -14.63 -24.95 -11.36
CA LYS A 255 -15.75 -25.58 -10.66
C LYS A 255 -16.95 -24.66 -10.52
N PHE A 256 -16.74 -23.36 -10.37
CA PHE A 256 -17.78 -22.35 -10.17
C PHE A 256 -17.68 -21.28 -11.26
N ASN A 257 -18.84 -20.84 -11.73
CA ASN A 257 -18.91 -19.80 -12.76
C ASN A 257 -19.33 -18.46 -12.12
N PHE A 258 -18.35 -17.64 -11.78
CA PHE A 258 -18.60 -16.31 -11.25
C PHE A 258 -19.04 -15.34 -12.34
N SER A 259 -20.00 -14.47 -12.01
CA SER A 259 -20.46 -13.44 -12.94
C SER A 259 -19.36 -12.40 -13.19
N LYS A 260 -19.20 -12.04 -14.46
CA LYS A 260 -18.33 -10.93 -14.85
C LYS A 260 -19.15 -9.64 -14.86
N PRO A 261 -18.85 -8.65 -14.01
CA PRO A 261 -19.59 -7.39 -14.00
C PRO A 261 -19.36 -6.63 -15.31
N LYS A 262 -20.44 -5.99 -15.81
CA LYS A 262 -20.35 -5.08 -16.95
C LYS A 262 -20.23 -3.66 -16.41
N VAL A 263 -19.07 -3.06 -16.58
CA VAL A 263 -18.77 -1.68 -16.18
C VAL A 263 -18.17 -0.93 -17.36
N ASP A 264 -18.32 0.38 -17.36
CA ASP A 264 -17.82 1.22 -18.45
C ASP A 264 -16.32 1.48 -18.32
N GLY A 265 -15.64 1.59 -19.46
CA GLY A 265 -14.24 1.96 -19.54
C GLY A 265 -13.29 0.89 -18.94
N LEU A 266 -12.33 1.34 -18.14
CA LEU A 266 -11.36 0.52 -17.45
C LEU A 266 -11.70 0.34 -15.95
N ASN A 267 -12.92 0.65 -15.56
CA ASN A 267 -13.38 0.50 -14.19
C ASN A 267 -13.64 -0.96 -13.81
N PHE A 268 -13.75 -1.21 -12.51
CA PHE A 268 -14.03 -2.52 -11.92
C PHE A 268 -15.28 -2.51 -11.06
N SER A 269 -15.82 -3.68 -10.77
CA SER A 269 -16.84 -3.91 -9.75
C SER A 269 -16.62 -5.31 -9.16
N PHE A 270 -16.58 -5.42 -7.84
CA PHE A 270 -16.34 -6.66 -7.11
C PHE A 270 -17.52 -7.07 -6.22
N SER A 271 -18.57 -6.22 -6.10
CA SER A 271 -19.75 -6.54 -5.27
C SER A 271 -20.51 -7.78 -5.78
N GLY A 272 -20.54 -8.01 -7.10
CA GLY A 272 -21.11 -9.21 -7.71
C GLY A 272 -20.40 -10.51 -7.31
N LEU A 273 -19.09 -10.46 -7.12
CA LEU A 273 -18.29 -11.59 -6.63
C LEU A 273 -18.76 -12.05 -5.24
N LYS A 274 -18.94 -11.10 -4.32
CA LYS A 274 -19.46 -11.36 -2.98
C LYS A 274 -20.84 -12.04 -3.02
N THR A 275 -21.73 -11.54 -3.86
CA THR A 275 -23.08 -12.12 -4.02
C THR A 275 -23.01 -13.56 -4.55
N ASN A 276 -22.15 -13.83 -5.53
CA ASN A 276 -21.96 -15.18 -6.03
C ASN A 276 -21.37 -16.11 -4.96
N CYS A 277 -20.37 -15.67 -4.19
CA CYS A 277 -19.84 -16.44 -3.07
C CYS A 277 -20.95 -16.83 -2.09
N LEU A 278 -21.85 -15.89 -1.76
CA LEU A 278 -22.96 -16.15 -0.85
C LEU A 278 -23.92 -17.20 -1.41
N LEU A 279 -24.29 -17.10 -2.69
CA LEU A 279 -25.20 -18.07 -3.33
C LEU A 279 -24.59 -19.47 -3.34
N TYR A 280 -23.35 -19.62 -3.77
CA TYR A 280 -22.68 -20.92 -3.79
C TYR A 280 -22.48 -21.55 -2.41
N THR A 281 -22.35 -20.74 -1.36
CA THR A 281 -22.23 -21.24 0.01
C THR A 281 -23.59 -21.58 0.64
N SER A 282 -24.69 -20.88 0.26
CA SER A 282 -26.04 -21.19 0.73
C SER A 282 -26.60 -22.45 0.05
N ASP A 283 -26.43 -22.61 -1.25
CA ASP A 283 -26.89 -23.78 -1.98
C ASP A 283 -26.20 -25.08 -1.51
N ALA A 284 -24.93 -24.97 -1.08
CA ALA A 284 -24.19 -26.11 -0.51
C ALA A 284 -24.66 -26.51 0.92
N ALA A 285 -25.45 -25.67 1.59
CA ALA A 285 -26.01 -25.98 2.91
C ALA A 285 -27.38 -26.69 2.84
N ASP A 286 -28.03 -26.68 1.67
CA ASP A 286 -29.34 -27.30 1.42
C ASP A 286 -29.21 -28.70 0.80
N GLU A 287 -28.03 -29.18 0.42
CA GLU A 287 -27.69 -30.54 0.01
C GLU A 287 -27.05 -31.35 1.18
#